data_698a7fa2531cbd473a4d93128cc3be40
#
_entry.id   698a7fa2531cbd473a4d93128cc3be40
#
_cell.length_a   1.000
_cell.length_b   1.000
_cell.length_c   1.000
_cell.angle_alpha   90.00
_cell.angle_beta   90.00
_cell.angle_gamma   90.00
#
_symmetry.space_group_name_H-M   'P 1'
#
loop_
_entity.id
_entity.type
_entity.pdbx_description
1 polymer ?
#
loop_
_entity_poly.entity_id
_entity_poly.type
_entity_poly.pdbx_seq_one_letter_code
_entity_poly.pdbx_strand_id
1 'polypeptide(L)'
;MVLYWTNNAQIRDFIPCHPGRSRAPGSALAWSLLAYAVREYWSCDLPEIALTDGGKPFFPSRPEICFSLSHTKTTVLVAISSFPIGADVEYRRETRTALERRLLELPHGDLDLFELWTLRESWFKLTGKGDLRSIPFSRENGLITGPDPALNCRLYDEIPDCCAAVCSLSEIPSQNLLYVPPEALCRISS
;
A
#
# COMPACT_ATOMS: atom_id res chain seq x y z
N MET A 1 -8.22 -5.39 9.96
CA MET A 1 -7.44 -5.05 8.74
C MET A 1 -7.65 -6.08 7.66
N VAL A 2 -7.91 -5.66 6.43
CA VAL A 2 -7.98 -6.52 5.25
C VAL A 2 -7.12 -5.90 4.14
N LEU A 3 -6.49 -6.74 3.34
CA LEU A 3 -5.60 -6.35 2.26
C LEU A 3 -6.13 -6.92 0.95
N TYR A 4 -6.32 -6.06 -0.03
CA TYR A 4 -6.76 -6.42 -1.37
C TYR A 4 -5.70 -6.03 -2.40
N TRP A 5 -5.51 -6.88 -3.39
CA TRP A 5 -4.66 -6.55 -4.51
C TRP A 5 -5.28 -7.00 -5.83
N THR A 6 -4.88 -6.35 -6.90
CA THR A 6 -5.25 -6.69 -8.27
C THR A 6 -4.09 -6.41 -9.22
N ASN A 7 -4.10 -7.04 -10.38
CA ASN A 7 -3.12 -6.77 -11.42
C ASN A 7 -3.72 -5.90 -12.54
N ASN A 8 -2.86 -5.13 -13.18
CA ASN A 8 -3.22 -4.19 -14.25
C ASN A 8 -2.93 -4.76 -15.66
N ALA A 9 -2.50 -6.01 -15.78
CA ALA A 9 -1.91 -6.53 -17.00
C ALA A 9 -2.86 -6.63 -18.22
N GLN A 10 -4.18 -6.45 -18.04
CA GLN A 10 -5.18 -6.72 -19.08
C GLN A 10 -6.22 -5.61 -19.31
N ILE A 11 -6.14 -4.47 -18.62
CA ILE A 11 -7.19 -3.47 -18.72
C ILE A 11 -6.80 -2.36 -19.68
N ARG A 12 -7.19 -2.47 -20.96
CA ARG A 12 -7.09 -1.38 -21.94
C ARG A 12 -8.25 -0.38 -21.85
N ASP A 13 -9.40 -0.78 -21.33
CA ASP A 13 -10.67 -0.02 -21.37
C ASP A 13 -11.31 0.15 -20.00
N PHE A 14 -10.53 0.36 -18.96
CA PHE A 14 -11.07 0.58 -17.62
C PHE A 14 -11.66 1.98 -17.50
N ILE A 15 -12.97 2.07 -17.27
CA ILE A 15 -13.65 3.33 -16.94
C ILE A 15 -13.53 3.53 -15.43
N PRO A 16 -12.82 4.55 -14.95
CA PRO A 16 -12.68 4.78 -13.52
C PRO A 16 -14.06 5.08 -12.91
N CYS A 17 -14.44 4.36 -11.87
CA CYS A 17 -15.65 4.66 -11.09
C CYS A 17 -15.56 5.99 -10.34
N HIS A 18 -14.40 6.66 -10.35
CA HIS A 18 -14.19 7.93 -9.65
C HIS A 18 -13.60 9.00 -10.57
N PRO A 19 -14.34 10.11 -10.79
CA PRO A 19 -14.00 11.13 -11.79
C PRO A 19 -12.88 12.10 -11.41
N GLY A 20 -12.10 11.86 -10.41
CA GLY A 20 -11.22 12.91 -10.04
C GLY A 20 -9.91 12.56 -9.40
N ARG A 21 -8.82 12.44 -10.05
CA ARG A 21 -7.52 12.96 -9.57
C ARG A 21 -6.27 12.48 -10.30
N SER A 22 -6.34 11.45 -11.10
CA SER A 22 -5.20 11.11 -11.97
C SER A 22 -5.70 10.40 -13.21
N ARG A 23 -5.19 10.82 -14.37
CA ARG A 23 -5.42 10.13 -15.65
C ARG A 23 -4.50 8.92 -15.84
N ALA A 24 -3.65 8.60 -14.87
CA ALA A 24 -2.80 7.43 -14.93
C ALA A 24 -3.63 6.15 -14.70
N PRO A 25 -3.51 5.13 -15.56
CA PRO A 25 -4.30 3.89 -15.45
C PRO A 25 -4.20 3.20 -14.08
N GLY A 26 -3.00 3.15 -13.49
CA GLY A 26 -2.79 2.55 -12.17
C GLY A 26 -3.51 3.27 -11.04
N SER A 27 -3.65 4.60 -11.14
CA SER A 27 -4.38 5.40 -10.14
C SER A 27 -5.88 5.12 -10.20
N ALA A 28 -6.47 5.01 -11.41
CA ALA A 28 -7.88 4.71 -11.57
C ALA A 28 -8.24 3.33 -10.98
N LEU A 29 -7.40 2.34 -11.26
CA LEU A 29 -7.58 0.99 -10.72
C LEU A 29 -7.46 0.95 -9.19
N ALA A 30 -6.56 1.77 -8.60
CA ALA A 30 -6.41 1.87 -7.16
C ALA A 30 -7.68 2.39 -6.48
N TRP A 31 -8.32 3.40 -7.06
CA TRP A 31 -9.59 3.94 -6.54
C TRP A 31 -10.74 2.95 -6.68
N SER A 32 -10.78 2.18 -7.76
CA SER A 32 -11.79 1.14 -7.94
C SER A 32 -11.61 -0.02 -6.96
N LEU A 33 -10.38 -0.42 -6.71
CA LEU A 33 -10.09 -1.43 -5.71
C LEU A 33 -10.42 -0.92 -4.30
N LEU A 34 -10.20 0.38 -4.00
CA LEU A 34 -10.63 0.98 -2.75
C LEU A 34 -12.16 0.98 -2.60
N ALA A 35 -12.90 1.36 -3.66
CA ALA A 35 -14.36 1.32 -3.64
C ALA A 35 -14.89 -0.11 -3.37
N TYR A 36 -14.27 -1.10 -4.02
CA TYR A 36 -14.54 -2.51 -3.75
C TYR A 36 -14.27 -2.86 -2.28
N ALA A 37 -13.09 -2.52 -1.76
CA ALA A 37 -12.67 -2.82 -0.39
C ALA A 37 -13.60 -2.17 0.67
N VAL A 38 -14.01 -0.92 0.45
CA VAL A 38 -14.95 -0.21 1.33
C VAL A 38 -16.31 -0.92 1.34
N ARG A 39 -16.81 -1.30 0.18
CA ARG A 39 -18.10 -2.03 0.07
C ARG A 39 -18.05 -3.38 0.78
N GLU A 40 -17.02 -4.16 0.53
CA GLU A 40 -16.86 -5.51 1.11
C GLU A 40 -16.65 -5.50 2.62
N TYR A 41 -15.84 -4.55 3.11
CA TYR A 41 -15.44 -4.53 4.52
C TYR A 41 -16.38 -3.68 5.40
N TRP A 42 -16.92 -2.58 4.86
CA TRP A 42 -17.75 -1.61 5.59
C TRP A 42 -19.21 -1.58 5.14
N SER A 43 -19.57 -2.34 4.11
CA SER A 43 -20.94 -2.43 3.56
C SER A 43 -21.54 -1.06 3.22
N CYS A 44 -20.73 -0.15 2.70
CA CYS A 44 -21.14 1.18 2.28
C CYS A 44 -20.50 1.59 0.94
N ASP A 45 -21.06 2.59 0.29
CA ASP A 45 -20.46 3.20 -0.90
C ASP A 45 -19.20 3.97 -0.52
N LEU A 46 -18.33 4.20 -1.52
CA LEU A 46 -17.08 4.95 -1.33
C LEU A 46 -17.40 6.38 -0.85
N PRO A 47 -16.99 6.78 0.35
CA PRO A 47 -17.25 8.13 0.85
C PRO A 47 -16.46 9.19 0.08
N GLU A 48 -16.84 10.47 0.26
CA GLU A 48 -16.07 11.59 -0.27
C GLU A 48 -14.64 11.57 0.24
N ILE A 49 -13.69 11.86 -0.67
CA ILE A 49 -12.26 11.83 -0.38
C ILE A 49 -11.74 13.26 -0.26
N ALA A 50 -11.07 13.54 0.87
CA ALA A 50 -10.26 14.73 1.07
C ALA A 50 -8.78 14.39 1.17
N LEU A 51 -7.92 15.39 1.16
CA LEU A 51 -6.49 15.24 1.41
C LEU A 51 -6.11 15.97 2.69
N THR A 52 -5.23 15.36 3.46
CA THR A 52 -4.54 16.05 4.55
C THR A 52 -3.56 17.09 3.97
N ASP A 53 -3.00 17.98 4.81
CA ASP A 53 -1.96 18.94 4.41
C ASP A 53 -0.73 18.24 3.79
N GLY A 54 -0.42 17.02 4.23
CA GLY A 54 0.64 16.17 3.68
C GLY A 54 0.25 15.39 2.42
N GLY A 55 -0.96 15.62 1.87
CA GLY A 55 -1.43 14.97 0.64
C GLY A 55 -1.95 13.54 0.82
N LYS A 56 -2.04 13.02 2.05
CA LYS A 56 -2.60 11.69 2.31
C LYS A 56 -4.13 11.75 2.15
N PRO A 57 -4.74 10.85 1.34
CA PRO A 57 -6.19 10.78 1.19
C PRO A 57 -6.84 10.19 2.44
N PHE A 58 -8.05 10.68 2.76
CA PHE A 58 -8.87 10.21 3.88
C PHE A 58 -10.35 10.48 3.61
N PHE A 59 -11.23 9.90 4.41
CA PHE A 59 -12.69 10.12 4.36
C PHE A 59 -13.12 11.06 5.49
N PRO A 60 -13.42 12.34 5.23
CA PRO A 60 -13.79 13.30 6.30
C PRO A 60 -15.10 12.94 6.99
N SER A 61 -16.06 12.32 6.27
CA SER A 61 -17.36 11.88 6.81
C SER A 61 -17.31 10.52 7.50
N ARG A 62 -16.22 9.76 7.34
CA ARG A 62 -16.06 8.40 7.88
C ARG A 62 -14.62 8.21 8.40
N PRO A 63 -14.21 8.97 9.44
CA PRO A 63 -12.84 8.96 9.95
C PRO A 63 -12.40 7.61 10.55
N GLU A 64 -13.36 6.75 10.89
CA GLU A 64 -13.11 5.39 11.34
C GLU A 64 -12.67 4.43 10.22
N ILE A 65 -12.85 4.82 8.96
CA ILE A 65 -12.37 4.04 7.81
C ILE A 65 -10.98 4.54 7.44
N CYS A 66 -9.96 3.82 7.87
CA CYS A 66 -8.57 4.08 7.51
C CYS A 66 -8.18 3.23 6.32
N PHE A 67 -7.41 3.81 5.39
CA PHE A 67 -6.91 3.08 4.24
C PHE A 67 -5.53 3.58 3.78
N SER A 68 -4.85 2.74 3.02
CA SER A 68 -3.62 3.09 2.32
C SER A 68 -3.63 2.45 0.94
N LEU A 69 -3.14 3.21 -0.05
CA LEU A 69 -3.06 2.80 -1.45
C LEU A 69 -1.63 2.77 -1.92
N SER A 70 -1.28 1.77 -2.71
CA SER A 70 -0.04 1.77 -3.49
C SER A 70 -0.26 1.11 -4.85
N HIS A 71 0.54 1.48 -5.84
CA HIS A 71 0.51 0.84 -7.14
C HIS A 71 1.87 0.90 -7.84
N THR A 72 2.17 -0.15 -8.57
CA THR A 72 3.22 -0.22 -9.59
C THR A 72 2.62 -0.06 -10.99
N LYS A 73 3.39 -0.36 -12.04
CA LYS A 73 2.87 -0.42 -13.42
C LYS A 73 1.84 -1.53 -13.61
N THR A 74 1.96 -2.63 -12.87
CA THR A 74 1.22 -3.87 -13.09
C THR A 74 0.34 -4.29 -11.91
N THR A 75 0.49 -3.67 -10.75
CA THR A 75 -0.12 -4.14 -9.51
C THR A 75 -0.65 -2.97 -8.71
N VAL A 76 -1.79 -3.18 -8.07
CA VAL A 76 -2.39 -2.25 -7.11
C VAL A 76 -2.60 -2.99 -5.79
N LEU A 77 -2.29 -2.32 -4.69
CA LEU A 77 -2.51 -2.78 -3.32
C LEU A 77 -3.38 -1.76 -2.57
N VAL A 78 -4.39 -2.27 -1.88
CA VAL A 78 -5.24 -1.52 -0.95
C VAL A 78 -5.22 -2.20 0.40
N ALA A 79 -4.87 -1.45 1.44
CA ALA A 79 -5.06 -1.85 2.82
C ALA A 79 -6.20 -1.04 3.43
N ILE A 80 -7.13 -1.71 4.13
CA ILE A 80 -8.27 -1.07 4.81
C ILE A 80 -8.38 -1.58 6.26
N SER A 81 -8.66 -0.67 7.20
CA SER A 81 -8.67 -0.96 8.63
C SER A 81 -9.51 0.07 9.39
N SER A 82 -9.83 -0.23 10.67
CA SER A 82 -10.37 0.75 11.63
C SER A 82 -9.27 1.59 12.29
N PHE A 83 -8.00 1.31 12.05
CA PHE A 83 -6.86 2.00 12.63
C PHE A 83 -5.95 2.57 11.54
N PRO A 84 -5.15 3.61 11.85
CA PRO A 84 -4.16 4.14 10.94
C PRO A 84 -3.23 3.05 10.38
N ILE A 85 -3.06 3.07 9.05
CA ILE A 85 -2.32 2.06 8.31
C ILE A 85 -1.53 2.71 7.18
N GLY A 86 -0.39 2.12 6.86
CA GLY A 86 0.38 2.41 5.67
C GLY A 86 0.71 1.12 4.92
N ALA A 87 0.59 1.15 3.61
CA ALA A 87 0.89 0.01 2.74
C ALA A 87 1.62 0.47 1.49
N ASP A 88 2.54 -0.34 1.07
CA ASP A 88 3.30 -0.11 -0.16
C ASP A 88 3.52 -1.40 -0.95
N VAL A 89 3.68 -1.28 -2.28
CA VAL A 89 4.02 -2.37 -3.18
C VAL A 89 5.00 -1.89 -4.24
N GLU A 90 6.08 -2.65 -4.43
CA GLU A 90 7.13 -2.37 -5.41
C GLU A 90 7.37 -3.57 -6.32
N TYR A 91 7.57 -3.30 -7.61
CA TYR A 91 7.96 -4.31 -8.57
C TYR A 91 9.45 -4.64 -8.44
N ARG A 92 9.78 -5.90 -8.22
CA ARG A 92 11.17 -6.38 -8.14
C ARG A 92 11.85 -6.32 -9.51
N ARG A 93 12.97 -5.63 -9.59
CA ARG A 93 13.79 -5.48 -10.80
C ARG A 93 15.27 -5.52 -10.47
N GLU A 94 16.10 -5.70 -11.45
CA GLU A 94 17.54 -5.57 -11.24
C GLU A 94 17.91 -4.17 -10.73
N THR A 95 18.69 -4.14 -9.65
CA THR A 95 19.17 -2.92 -9.01
C THR A 95 20.40 -2.38 -9.77
N ARG A 96 20.28 -1.20 -10.36
CA ARG A 96 21.36 -0.68 -11.23
C ARG A 96 21.88 0.69 -10.83
N THR A 97 21.22 1.42 -9.94
CA THR A 97 21.55 2.81 -9.63
C THR A 97 22.45 2.97 -8.40
N ALA A 98 23.29 4.01 -8.39
CA ALA A 98 24.07 4.38 -7.21
C ALA A 98 23.17 4.79 -6.03
N LEU A 99 21.98 5.34 -6.33
CA LEU A 99 20.99 5.72 -5.32
C LEU A 99 20.46 4.47 -4.58
N GLU A 100 20.11 3.43 -5.32
CA GLU A 100 19.61 2.17 -4.76
C GLU A 100 20.67 1.52 -3.83
N ARG A 101 21.95 1.57 -4.19
CA ARG A 101 23.03 1.08 -3.32
C ARG A 101 23.14 1.89 -2.02
N ARG A 102 22.99 3.22 -2.08
CA ARG A 102 23.02 4.09 -0.89
C ARG A 102 21.90 3.81 0.11
N LEU A 103 20.76 3.28 -0.35
CA LEU A 103 19.67 2.91 0.55
C LEU A 103 20.04 1.76 1.47
N LEU A 104 21.00 0.92 1.07
CA LEU A 104 21.53 -0.21 1.84
C LEU A 104 22.76 0.15 2.69
N GLU A 105 23.19 1.42 2.72
CA GLU A 105 24.34 1.85 3.55
C GLU A 105 24.03 1.87 5.06
N LEU A 106 22.73 2.01 5.43
CA LEU A 106 22.30 1.91 6.82
C LEU A 106 22.14 0.43 7.23
N PRO A 107 22.34 0.10 8.51
CA PRO A 107 22.08 -1.24 9.01
C PRO A 107 20.65 -1.67 8.66
N HIS A 108 20.48 -2.79 7.96
CA HIS A 108 19.21 -3.32 7.50
C HIS A 108 19.05 -4.82 7.76
N GLY A 109 20.07 -5.47 8.35
CA GLY A 109 20.08 -6.91 8.57
C GLY A 109 20.07 -7.68 7.24
N ASP A 110 19.15 -8.61 7.09
CA ASP A 110 18.97 -9.41 5.89
C ASP A 110 17.85 -8.90 4.94
N LEU A 111 17.34 -7.68 5.16
CA LEU A 111 16.38 -7.04 4.24
C LEU A 111 17.04 -6.76 2.89
N ASP A 112 16.38 -7.14 1.81
CA ASP A 112 16.79 -6.68 0.48
C ASP A 112 16.33 -5.23 0.23
N LEU A 113 16.76 -4.66 -0.90
CA LEU A 113 16.44 -3.28 -1.25
C LEU A 113 14.93 -3.01 -1.34
N PHE A 114 14.17 -3.93 -1.97
CA PHE A 114 12.74 -3.73 -2.18
C PHE A 114 11.96 -3.90 -0.88
N GLU A 115 12.34 -4.85 -0.05
CA GLU A 115 11.81 -5.03 1.31
C GLU A 115 12.04 -3.77 2.16
N LEU A 116 13.28 -3.26 2.17
CA LEU A 116 13.63 -2.06 2.91
C LEU A 116 12.88 -0.83 2.41
N TRP A 117 12.76 -0.68 1.08
CA TRP A 117 12.05 0.45 0.47
C TRP A 117 10.55 0.40 0.75
N THR A 118 9.89 -0.74 0.53
CA THR A 118 8.45 -0.89 0.81
C THR A 118 8.11 -0.69 2.29
N LEU A 119 8.97 -1.12 3.22
CA LEU A 119 8.80 -0.85 4.65
C LEU A 119 8.88 0.65 4.94
N ARG A 120 9.85 1.35 4.37
CA ARG A 120 10.01 2.81 4.53
C ARG A 120 8.84 3.60 3.97
N GLU A 121 8.40 3.27 2.76
CA GLU A 121 7.22 3.87 2.12
C GLU A 121 5.94 3.59 2.93
N SER A 122 5.76 2.36 3.41
CA SER A 122 4.62 1.99 4.26
C SER A 122 4.61 2.79 5.57
N TRP A 123 5.77 2.94 6.22
CA TRP A 123 5.91 3.77 7.41
C TRP A 123 5.62 5.23 7.13
N PHE A 124 6.14 5.77 6.04
CA PHE A 124 5.88 7.15 5.64
C PHE A 124 4.39 7.38 5.34
N LYS A 125 3.74 6.46 4.63
CA LYS A 125 2.29 6.51 4.38
C LYS A 125 1.46 6.40 5.66
N LEU A 126 1.94 5.66 6.67
CA LEU A 126 1.30 5.56 7.99
C LEU A 126 1.39 6.89 8.75
N THR A 127 2.59 7.45 8.86
CA THR A 127 2.90 8.53 9.81
C THR A 127 3.02 9.92 9.19
N GLY A 128 3.32 10.01 7.90
CA GLY A 128 3.69 11.26 7.23
C GLY A 128 5.05 11.80 7.67
N LYS A 129 5.88 11.01 8.36
CA LYS A 129 7.11 11.47 9.01
C LYS A 129 8.35 10.70 8.55
N GLY A 130 9.48 11.38 8.55
CA GLY A 130 10.80 10.83 8.26
C GLY A 130 11.26 11.09 6.83
N ASP A 131 12.57 10.96 6.62
CA ASP A 131 13.16 10.91 5.29
C ASP A 131 13.23 9.45 4.85
N LEU A 132 12.57 9.11 3.76
CA LEU A 132 12.50 7.76 3.18
C LEU A 132 13.88 7.09 3.01
N ARG A 133 14.94 7.89 2.85
CA ARG A 133 16.31 7.36 2.69
C ARG A 133 16.93 6.89 4.00
N SER A 134 16.44 7.38 5.13
CA SER A 134 17.06 7.20 6.45
C SER A 134 16.15 6.59 7.50
N ILE A 135 14.88 6.29 7.19
CA ILE A 135 14.00 5.58 8.13
C ILE A 135 14.63 4.22 8.45
N PRO A 136 14.94 3.95 9.73
CA PRO A 136 15.64 2.73 10.12
C PRO A 136 14.71 1.53 10.12
N PHE A 137 15.02 0.53 9.32
CA PHE A 137 14.44 -0.81 9.37
C PHE A 137 15.54 -1.85 9.30
N SER A 138 15.42 -2.91 10.08
CA SER A 138 16.32 -4.06 10.05
C SER A 138 15.54 -5.35 10.26
N ARG A 139 15.98 -6.44 9.63
CA ARG A 139 15.46 -7.78 9.92
C ARG A 139 16.60 -8.67 10.43
N GLU A 140 16.40 -9.25 11.61
CA GLU A 140 17.34 -10.20 12.21
C GLU A 140 16.56 -11.41 12.73
N ASN A 141 17.00 -12.62 12.35
CA ASN A 141 16.33 -13.86 12.70
C ASN A 141 14.80 -13.87 12.39
N GLY A 142 14.42 -13.24 11.28
CA GLY A 142 13.02 -13.13 10.85
C GLY A 142 12.21 -12.06 11.59
N LEU A 143 12.76 -11.38 12.59
CA LEU A 143 12.10 -10.28 13.28
C LEU A 143 12.45 -8.96 12.63
N ILE A 144 11.43 -8.23 12.19
CA ILE A 144 11.59 -6.88 11.63
C ILE A 144 11.48 -5.87 12.78
N THR A 145 12.48 -5.01 12.87
CA THR A 145 12.50 -3.83 13.75
C THR A 145 12.45 -2.55 12.92
N GLY A 146 11.88 -1.50 13.48
CA GLY A 146 11.68 -0.24 12.77
C GLY A 146 11.80 0.97 13.71
N PRO A 147 11.38 2.15 13.23
CA PRO A 147 11.61 3.43 13.93
C PRO A 147 10.80 3.61 15.22
N ASP A 148 9.85 2.74 15.51
CA ASP A 148 9.00 2.82 16.69
C ASP A 148 8.84 1.42 17.32
N PRO A 149 9.00 1.29 18.65
CA PRO A 149 8.84 -0.01 19.33
C PRO A 149 7.40 -0.57 19.28
N ALA A 150 6.38 0.27 19.05
CA ALA A 150 4.99 -0.16 18.87
C ALA A 150 4.67 -0.60 17.44
N LEU A 151 5.65 -0.54 16.53
CA LEU A 151 5.45 -0.89 15.13
C LEU A 151 5.10 -2.37 14.98
N ASN A 152 3.98 -2.62 14.33
CA ASN A 152 3.63 -3.90 13.74
C ASN A 152 3.78 -3.78 12.22
N CYS A 153 4.60 -4.60 11.62
CA CYS A 153 4.78 -4.62 10.18
C CYS A 153 4.87 -6.04 9.63
N ARG A 154 4.56 -6.17 8.35
CA ARG A 154 4.64 -7.44 7.62
C ARG A 154 5.05 -7.18 6.18
N LEU A 155 5.91 -8.05 5.68
CA LEU A 155 6.26 -8.19 4.27
C LEU A 155 5.41 -9.28 3.63
N TYR A 156 5.15 -9.12 2.32
CA TYR A 156 4.36 -10.04 1.52
C TYR A 156 5.07 -10.28 0.19
N ASP A 157 5.24 -11.54 -0.16
CA ASP A 157 5.88 -12.02 -1.39
C ASP A 157 4.90 -12.80 -2.29
N GLU A 158 3.61 -12.86 -1.90
CA GLU A 158 2.58 -13.60 -2.64
C GLU A 158 2.14 -12.89 -3.92
N ILE A 159 2.44 -11.61 -4.06
CA ILE A 159 2.15 -10.86 -5.30
C ILE A 159 3.26 -11.14 -6.32
N PRO A 160 2.95 -11.70 -7.48
CA PRO A 160 3.96 -12.06 -8.48
C PRO A 160 4.89 -10.90 -8.84
N ASP A 161 6.19 -11.14 -8.81
CA ASP A 161 7.26 -10.19 -9.13
C ASP A 161 7.26 -8.91 -8.27
N CYS A 162 6.53 -8.88 -7.16
CA CYS A 162 6.46 -7.72 -6.29
C CYS A 162 6.93 -8.05 -4.87
N CYS A 163 7.30 -7.01 -4.15
CA CYS A 163 7.40 -6.98 -2.70
C CYS A 163 6.36 -6.01 -2.18
N ALA A 164 5.62 -6.37 -1.15
CA ALA A 164 4.71 -5.46 -0.50
C ALA A 164 4.97 -5.42 1.01
N ALA A 165 4.63 -4.29 1.63
CA ALA A 165 4.72 -4.11 3.07
C ALA A 165 3.49 -3.39 3.62
N VAL A 166 3.16 -3.71 4.86
CA VAL A 166 2.13 -3.02 5.63
C VAL A 166 2.66 -2.69 7.01
N CYS A 167 2.42 -1.45 7.45
CA CYS A 167 2.78 -0.92 8.77
C CYS A 167 1.54 -0.42 9.52
N SER A 168 1.46 -0.71 10.83
CA SER A 168 0.47 -0.19 11.75
C SER A 168 1.08 -0.05 13.15
N LEU A 169 0.57 0.91 13.94
CA LEU A 169 0.93 1.06 15.36
C LEU A 169 -0.12 0.46 16.30
N SER A 170 -1.24 -0.03 15.77
CA SER A 170 -2.39 -0.42 16.58
C SER A 170 -2.80 -1.89 16.40
N GLU A 171 -2.50 -2.49 15.26
CA GLU A 171 -2.88 -3.88 15.00
C GLU A 171 -1.81 -4.62 14.17
N ILE A 172 -1.77 -5.94 14.33
CA ILE A 172 -0.87 -6.80 13.55
C ILE A 172 -1.44 -6.93 12.13
N PRO A 173 -0.62 -6.66 11.08
CA PRO A 173 -1.07 -6.82 9.69
C PRO A 173 -1.54 -8.24 9.39
N SER A 174 -2.68 -8.34 8.66
CA SER A 174 -3.26 -9.62 8.23
C SER A 174 -2.23 -10.51 7.54
N GLN A 175 -2.33 -11.80 7.73
CA GLN A 175 -1.51 -12.77 6.99
C GLN A 175 -1.98 -12.95 5.54
N ASN A 176 -3.24 -12.64 5.26
CA ASN A 176 -3.86 -12.91 3.97
C ASN A 176 -3.93 -11.67 3.10
N LEU A 177 -3.47 -11.81 1.87
CA LEU A 177 -3.70 -10.89 0.76
C LEU A 177 -4.80 -11.46 -0.14
N LEU A 178 -5.87 -10.70 -0.35
CA LEU A 178 -7.00 -11.13 -1.15
C LEU A 178 -6.85 -10.61 -2.59
N TYR A 179 -6.73 -11.52 -3.54
CA TYR A 179 -6.74 -11.16 -4.96
C TYR A 179 -8.16 -10.82 -5.40
N VAL A 180 -8.32 -9.68 -6.06
CA VAL A 180 -9.56 -9.25 -6.69
C VAL A 180 -9.34 -9.22 -8.19
N PRO A 181 -10.04 -10.07 -8.96
CA PRO A 181 -9.91 -10.03 -10.41
C PRO A 181 -10.42 -8.68 -10.95
N PRO A 182 -9.73 -8.08 -11.93
CA PRO A 182 -10.10 -6.77 -12.47
C PRO A 182 -11.55 -6.67 -12.93
N GLU A 183 -12.11 -7.75 -13.44
CA GLU A 183 -13.49 -7.83 -13.91
C GLU A 183 -14.51 -7.60 -12.78
N ALA A 184 -14.15 -7.93 -11.54
CA ALA A 184 -15.01 -7.67 -10.39
C ALA A 184 -15.10 -6.18 -10.06
N LEU A 185 -14.10 -5.39 -10.44
CA LEU A 185 -14.05 -3.95 -10.21
C LEU A 185 -14.90 -3.17 -11.22
N CYS A 186 -15.16 -3.74 -12.40
CA CYS A 186 -15.99 -3.12 -13.45
C CYS A 186 -17.50 -3.16 -13.13
N ARG A 187 -17.94 -4.04 -12.22
CA ARG A 187 -19.36 -4.23 -11.88
C ARG A 187 -19.89 -3.26 -10.83
N ILE A 188 -19.06 -2.38 -10.31
CA ILE A 188 -19.41 -1.44 -9.24
C ILE A 188 -20.11 -0.18 -9.79
N SER A 189 -20.22 -0.04 -11.10
CA SER A 189 -20.74 1.15 -11.80
C SER A 189 -22.22 1.08 -12.20
N SER A 190 -23.03 0.27 -11.53
CA SER A 190 -24.48 0.18 -11.79
C SER A 190 -25.29 0.55 -10.56
#